data_23e91ba8777220b58edba69e51cbfcff
#
_entry.id   23e91ba8777220b58edba69e51cbfcff
#
_cell.length_a   1.000
_cell.length_b   1.000
_cell.length_c   1.000
_cell.angle_alpha   90.00
_cell.angle_beta   90.00
_cell.angle_gamma   90.00
#
_symmetry.space_group_name_H-M   'P 1'
#
loop_
_entity.id
_entity.type
_entity.pdbx_description
1 polymer ?
#
loop_
_entity_poly.entity_id
_entity_poly.type
_entity_poly.pdbx_seq_one_letter_code
_entity_poly.pdbx_strand_id
1 'polypeptide(L)'
;TPVLYGFAFAFILNPVVKRLHKLFMKTVFKKTKKVHRAEKISRAISIVISILLLFVVITVFSLMLFPQLVTNIMGFYNNFESYYNNFMGWLDGILKQDSKSAEFILQALEKSKEMLQNWMSTDLVPQLQNIATNLLSGLWNVFMVLKDVIIGLIIAIYFLFSKEKFCAQCKKAAYAILPRRRADGLIRNTRETSTVFGSFITGQLIDALIVGILCFIGMSILQLPYPPMISVIVAITNVIPFFGPYIGAIPSAILILLVNPLQAVYFVIFIIILQQIDGNIICPRILGETIGLNGFWIIFAIVVFGALFGFVGMIIGVPTFAMLYTWLKRWISRRLGKRNMPDDTLAYSVPGVYREMTDEEKADREARQKEEEEEAAEKAAKGT
;
A
#
# COMPACT_ATOMS: atom_id res chain seq x y z
N THR A 1 -13.46 8.28 -11.72
CA THR A 1 -14.93 8.18 -11.78
C THR A 1 -15.48 7.80 -10.42
N PRO A 2 -16.59 8.41 -9.91
CA PRO A 2 -17.13 8.19 -8.55
C PRO A 2 -17.36 6.73 -8.20
N VAL A 3 -17.72 5.89 -9.19
CA VAL A 3 -17.96 4.45 -8.99
C VAL A 3 -16.69 3.73 -8.58
N LEU A 4 -15.54 4.01 -9.20
CA LEU A 4 -14.26 3.41 -8.82
C LEU A 4 -13.82 3.84 -7.42
N TYR A 5 -14.03 5.11 -7.07
CA TYR A 5 -13.80 5.60 -5.69
C TYR A 5 -14.71 4.88 -4.70
N GLY A 6 -15.99 4.68 -5.04
CA GLY A 6 -16.93 3.93 -4.21
C GLY A 6 -16.49 2.48 -3.97
N PHE A 7 -16.02 1.79 -4.99
CA PHE A 7 -15.45 0.44 -4.84
C PHE A 7 -14.19 0.43 -3.97
N ALA A 8 -13.26 1.37 -4.18
CA ALA A 8 -12.04 1.49 -3.40
C ALA A 8 -12.37 1.75 -1.91
N PHE A 9 -13.24 2.72 -1.61
CA PHE A 9 -13.69 3.00 -0.25
C PHE A 9 -14.40 1.80 0.38
N ALA A 10 -15.31 1.13 -0.34
CA ALA A 10 -15.97 -0.06 0.15
C ALA A 10 -14.98 -1.19 0.46
N PHE A 11 -13.94 -1.34 -0.36
CA PHE A 11 -12.92 -2.34 -0.17
C PHE A 11 -12.04 -2.05 1.06
N ILE A 12 -11.57 -0.81 1.21
CA ILE A 12 -10.75 -0.36 2.34
C ILE A 12 -11.53 -0.40 3.66
N LEU A 13 -12.78 0.04 3.65
CA LEU A 13 -13.63 0.05 4.86
C LEU A 13 -14.14 -1.33 5.28
N ASN A 14 -14.22 -2.29 4.36
CA ASN A 14 -14.79 -3.61 4.63
C ASN A 14 -14.15 -4.36 5.82
N PRO A 15 -12.82 -4.38 6.05
CA PRO A 15 -12.22 -4.99 7.24
C PRO A 15 -12.67 -4.33 8.54
N VAL A 16 -12.76 -2.99 8.55
CA VAL A 16 -13.21 -2.21 9.72
C VAL A 16 -14.66 -2.50 10.02
N VAL A 17 -15.53 -2.46 9.01
CA VAL A 17 -16.95 -2.80 9.12
C VAL A 17 -17.15 -4.21 9.65
N LYS A 18 -16.38 -5.21 9.16
CA LYS A 18 -16.45 -6.59 9.65
C LYS A 18 -16.08 -6.71 11.14
N ARG A 19 -15.00 -6.02 11.57
CA ARG A 19 -14.57 -6.04 12.97
C ARG A 19 -15.61 -5.39 13.88
N LEU A 20 -16.12 -4.21 13.50
CA LEU A 20 -17.17 -3.51 14.25
C LEU A 20 -18.47 -4.32 14.29
N HIS A 21 -18.91 -4.90 13.18
CA HIS A 21 -20.09 -5.74 13.13
C HIS A 21 -19.96 -6.94 14.07
N LYS A 22 -18.81 -7.64 14.06
CA LYS A 22 -18.54 -8.76 14.97
C LYS A 22 -18.55 -8.30 16.44
N LEU A 23 -18.01 -7.12 16.73
CA LEU A 23 -18.00 -6.52 18.06
C LEU A 23 -19.44 -6.23 18.53
N PHE A 24 -20.25 -5.54 17.70
CA PHE A 24 -21.63 -5.20 18.04
C PHE A 24 -22.51 -6.42 18.23
N MET A 25 -22.37 -7.44 17.40
CA MET A 25 -23.09 -8.71 17.56
C MET A 25 -22.72 -9.40 18.88
N LYS A 26 -21.44 -9.29 19.30
CA LYS A 26 -20.94 -9.92 20.53
C LYS A 26 -21.34 -9.17 21.81
N THR A 27 -21.43 -7.82 21.74
CA THR A 27 -21.67 -6.96 22.91
C THR A 27 -23.13 -6.52 23.03
N VAL A 28 -23.65 -5.80 22.03
CA VAL A 28 -24.95 -5.14 22.08
C VAL A 28 -26.10 -6.09 21.76
N PHE A 29 -25.93 -6.94 20.77
CA PHE A 29 -27.01 -7.81 20.26
C PHE A 29 -26.97 -9.26 20.80
N LYS A 30 -26.12 -9.54 21.79
CA LYS A 30 -25.92 -10.89 22.37
C LYS A 30 -27.22 -11.56 22.85
N LYS A 31 -28.22 -10.77 23.33
CA LYS A 31 -29.49 -11.26 23.91
C LYS A 31 -30.71 -11.10 22.99
N THR A 32 -30.55 -10.73 21.75
CA THR A 32 -31.69 -10.37 20.88
C THR A 32 -32.27 -11.61 20.20
N LYS A 33 -33.54 -11.89 20.44
CA LYS A 33 -34.31 -13.03 19.85
C LYS A 33 -34.52 -12.88 18.32
N LYS A 34 -34.47 -11.67 17.74
CA LYS A 34 -34.68 -11.41 16.31
C LYS A 34 -33.34 -11.24 15.58
N VAL A 35 -32.59 -12.32 15.44
CA VAL A 35 -31.20 -12.35 14.88
C VAL A 35 -31.12 -11.62 13.53
N HIS A 36 -32.00 -11.86 12.59
CA HIS A 36 -31.95 -11.26 11.24
C HIS A 36 -32.13 -9.73 11.21
N ARG A 37 -32.93 -9.16 12.14
CA ARG A 37 -33.04 -7.69 12.29
C ARG A 37 -31.81 -7.13 12.98
N ALA A 38 -31.28 -7.82 13.98
CA ALA A 38 -30.08 -7.43 14.70
C ALA A 38 -28.84 -7.39 13.77
N GLU A 39 -28.69 -8.36 12.89
CA GLU A 39 -27.62 -8.38 11.88
C GLU A 39 -27.68 -7.18 10.93
N LYS A 40 -28.87 -6.86 10.39
CA LYS A 40 -29.05 -5.70 9.50
C LYS A 40 -28.74 -4.38 10.22
N ILE A 41 -29.23 -4.21 11.45
CA ILE A 41 -29.02 -2.99 12.24
C ILE A 41 -27.55 -2.88 12.64
N SER A 42 -26.94 -3.94 13.15
CA SER A 42 -25.52 -3.99 13.50
C SER A 42 -24.63 -3.64 12.30
N ARG A 43 -24.95 -4.16 11.12
CA ARG A 43 -24.22 -3.87 9.89
C ARG A 43 -24.36 -2.40 9.48
N ALA A 44 -25.58 -1.85 9.53
CA ALA A 44 -25.83 -0.43 9.25
C ALA A 44 -25.02 0.49 10.16
N ILE A 45 -25.10 0.24 11.47
CA ILE A 45 -24.34 1.00 12.48
C ILE A 45 -22.84 0.87 12.25
N SER A 46 -22.34 -0.33 11.96
CA SER A 46 -20.91 -0.54 11.68
C SER A 46 -20.43 0.21 10.45
N ILE A 47 -21.23 0.29 9.38
CA ILE A 47 -20.90 1.06 8.17
C ILE A 47 -20.84 2.55 8.50
N VAL A 48 -21.86 3.09 9.18
CA VAL A 48 -21.92 4.52 9.55
C VAL A 48 -20.74 4.89 10.44
N ILE A 49 -20.44 4.09 11.46
CA ILE A 49 -19.31 4.34 12.37
C ILE A 49 -17.98 4.24 11.64
N SER A 50 -17.80 3.28 10.72
CA SER A 50 -16.57 3.17 9.93
C SER A 50 -16.33 4.40 9.05
N ILE A 51 -17.39 4.96 8.46
CA ILE A 51 -17.32 6.15 7.62
C ILE A 51 -17.04 7.39 8.49
N LEU A 52 -17.72 7.52 9.62
CA LEU A 52 -17.47 8.61 10.57
C LEU A 52 -16.02 8.56 11.09
N LEU A 53 -15.54 7.37 11.45
CA LEU A 53 -14.16 7.17 11.90
C LEU A 53 -13.16 7.57 10.81
N LEU A 54 -13.39 7.15 9.56
CA LEU A 54 -12.55 7.56 8.43
C LEU A 54 -12.54 9.08 8.27
N PHE A 55 -13.71 9.70 8.34
CA PHE A 55 -13.86 11.14 8.20
C PHE A 55 -13.16 11.91 9.34
N VAL A 56 -13.33 11.45 10.58
CA VAL A 56 -12.63 12.02 11.75
C VAL A 56 -11.12 11.88 11.59
N VAL A 57 -10.62 10.71 11.22
CA VAL A 57 -9.19 10.47 11.02
C VAL A 57 -8.63 11.40 9.94
N ILE A 58 -9.29 11.49 8.78
CA ILE A 58 -8.87 12.39 7.69
C ILE A 58 -8.90 13.84 8.15
N THR A 59 -9.96 14.27 8.84
CA THR A 59 -10.10 15.67 9.29
C THR A 59 -9.02 16.03 10.33
N VAL A 60 -8.85 15.20 11.36
CA VAL A 60 -7.81 15.42 12.38
C VAL A 60 -6.42 15.44 11.75
N PHE A 61 -6.14 14.47 10.88
CA PHE A 61 -4.87 14.39 10.18
C PHE A 61 -4.63 15.64 9.30
N SER A 62 -5.65 16.06 8.55
CA SER A 62 -5.57 17.25 7.70
C SER A 62 -5.38 18.53 8.51
N LEU A 63 -6.15 18.72 9.59
CA LEU A 63 -6.05 19.93 10.42
C LEU A 63 -4.74 20.01 11.21
N MET A 64 -4.16 18.88 11.62
CA MET A 64 -2.90 18.86 12.35
C MET A 64 -1.69 18.96 11.44
N LEU A 65 -1.67 18.17 10.36
CA LEU A 65 -0.48 18.06 9.51
C LEU A 65 -0.43 19.10 8.39
N PHE A 66 -1.55 19.43 7.77
CA PHE A 66 -1.54 20.33 6.61
C PHE A 66 -0.98 21.72 6.93
N PRO A 67 -1.37 22.42 8.02
CA PRO A 67 -0.75 23.69 8.37
C PRO A 67 0.75 23.57 8.63
N GLN A 68 1.18 22.50 9.32
CA GLN A 68 2.60 22.24 9.59
C GLN A 68 3.38 21.96 8.31
N LEU A 69 2.81 21.20 7.36
CA LEU A 69 3.41 20.96 6.06
C LEU A 69 3.61 22.26 5.30
N VAL A 70 2.58 23.09 5.21
CA VAL A 70 2.65 24.40 4.52
C VAL A 70 3.70 25.30 5.18
N THR A 71 3.69 25.41 6.51
CA THR A 71 4.66 26.21 7.27
C THR A 71 6.09 25.72 7.05
N ASN A 72 6.31 24.40 7.08
CA ASN A 72 7.63 23.82 6.89
C ASN A 72 8.15 24.01 5.46
N ILE A 73 7.29 23.82 4.45
CA ILE A 73 7.67 24.04 3.04
C ILE A 73 7.94 25.51 2.78
N MET A 74 7.11 26.42 3.30
CA MET A 74 7.34 27.86 3.19
C MET A 74 8.60 28.29 3.94
N GLY A 75 8.82 27.75 5.14
CA GLY A 75 10.04 27.99 5.91
C GLY A 75 11.29 27.53 5.17
N PHE A 76 11.24 26.36 4.53
CA PHE A 76 12.32 25.88 3.69
C PHE A 76 12.54 26.79 2.47
N TYR A 77 11.48 27.17 1.77
CA TYR A 77 11.57 28.08 0.62
C TYR A 77 12.20 29.43 0.99
N ASN A 78 11.71 30.06 2.05
CA ASN A 78 12.18 31.38 2.50
C ASN A 78 13.66 31.37 2.96
N ASN A 79 14.13 30.23 3.49
CA ASN A 79 15.49 30.08 3.97
C ASN A 79 16.41 29.32 2.99
N PHE A 80 15.91 28.95 1.81
CA PHE A 80 16.61 28.11 0.85
C PHE A 80 17.99 28.66 0.50
N GLU A 81 18.09 29.97 0.26
CA GLU A 81 19.36 30.62 -0.09
C GLU A 81 20.37 30.54 1.05
N SER A 82 19.94 30.74 2.29
CA SER A 82 20.80 30.58 3.47
C SER A 82 21.27 29.13 3.63
N TYR A 83 20.39 28.17 3.47
CA TYR A 83 20.71 26.75 3.55
C TYR A 83 21.68 26.34 2.45
N TYR A 84 21.46 26.79 1.21
CA TYR A 84 22.36 26.55 0.11
C TYR A 84 23.75 27.11 0.37
N ASN A 85 23.85 28.37 0.83
CA ASN A 85 25.12 29.03 1.12
C ASN A 85 25.87 28.33 2.28
N ASN A 86 25.17 27.89 3.31
CA ASN A 86 25.76 27.12 4.41
C ASN A 86 26.29 25.76 3.93
N PHE A 87 25.53 25.09 3.08
CA PHE A 87 25.93 23.82 2.46
C PHE A 87 27.17 23.99 1.58
N MET A 88 27.19 25.04 0.75
CA MET A 88 28.35 25.38 -0.10
C MET A 88 29.58 25.69 0.73
N GLY A 89 29.44 26.47 1.81
CA GLY A 89 30.56 26.74 2.72
C GLY A 89 31.12 25.50 3.42
N TRP A 90 30.25 24.55 3.77
CA TRP A 90 30.65 23.25 4.31
C TRP A 90 31.37 22.40 3.24
N LEU A 91 30.85 22.37 2.02
CA LEU A 91 31.42 21.64 0.89
C LEU A 91 32.79 22.19 0.47
N ASP A 92 32.94 23.51 0.40
CA ASP A 92 34.22 24.16 0.16
C ASP A 92 35.28 23.78 1.19
N GLY A 93 34.88 23.64 2.43
CA GLY A 93 35.77 23.17 3.50
C GLY A 93 36.32 21.77 3.26
N ILE A 94 35.53 20.90 2.62
CA ILE A 94 35.92 19.52 2.30
C ILE A 94 36.69 19.44 0.97
N LEU A 95 36.27 20.19 -0.06
CA LEU A 95 36.80 20.10 -1.42
C LEU A 95 38.13 20.84 -1.65
N LYS A 96 38.62 21.63 -0.69
CA LYS A 96 39.88 22.37 -0.80
C LYS A 96 41.12 21.54 -1.11
N GLN A 97 41.00 20.21 -1.18
CA GLN A 97 42.11 19.30 -1.45
C GLN A 97 42.21 18.81 -2.91
N ASP A 98 41.17 19.01 -3.78
CA ASP A 98 41.20 18.47 -5.15
C ASP A 98 40.49 19.40 -6.14
N SER A 99 41.27 20.16 -6.95
CA SER A 99 40.74 21.31 -7.68
C SER A 99 39.88 21.02 -8.92
N LYS A 100 40.03 19.88 -9.60
CA LYS A 100 39.30 19.58 -10.85
C LYS A 100 37.92 18.94 -10.62
N SER A 101 37.83 18.07 -9.64
CA SER A 101 36.56 17.44 -9.26
C SER A 101 35.61 18.43 -8.56
N ALA A 102 36.18 19.40 -7.85
CA ALA A 102 35.45 20.47 -7.18
C ALA A 102 34.68 21.37 -8.16
N GLU A 103 35.31 21.79 -9.24
CA GLU A 103 34.71 22.71 -10.22
C GLU A 103 33.50 22.09 -10.93
N PHE A 104 33.57 20.83 -11.30
CA PHE A 104 32.44 20.10 -11.89
C PHE A 104 31.26 19.94 -10.90
N ILE A 105 31.57 19.62 -9.64
CA ILE A 105 30.54 19.47 -8.58
C ILE A 105 29.86 20.81 -8.31
N LEU A 106 30.64 21.91 -8.23
CA LEU A 106 30.09 23.24 -7.97
C LEU A 106 29.19 23.72 -9.11
N GLN A 107 29.59 23.52 -10.39
CA GLN A 107 28.74 23.85 -11.55
C GLN A 107 27.46 23.03 -11.60
N ALA A 108 27.53 21.73 -11.29
CA ALA A 108 26.33 20.86 -11.23
C ALA A 108 25.38 21.30 -10.13
N LEU A 109 25.91 21.71 -8.97
CA LEU A 109 25.11 22.18 -7.82
C LEU A 109 24.48 23.55 -8.12
N GLU A 110 25.17 24.45 -8.79
CA GLU A 110 24.62 25.76 -9.15
C GLU A 110 23.46 25.63 -10.15
N LYS A 111 23.61 24.77 -11.15
CA LYS A 111 22.52 24.43 -12.08
C LYS A 111 21.32 23.76 -11.36
N SER A 112 21.62 22.91 -10.40
CA SER A 112 20.59 22.25 -9.58
C SER A 112 19.87 23.26 -8.67
N LYS A 113 20.58 24.27 -8.13
CA LYS A 113 20.00 25.39 -7.36
C LYS A 113 18.95 26.13 -8.18
N GLU A 114 19.34 26.59 -9.38
CA GLU A 114 18.43 27.33 -10.26
C GLU A 114 17.18 26.51 -10.62
N MET A 115 17.38 25.22 -10.97
CA MET A 115 16.27 24.33 -11.30
C MET A 115 15.32 24.12 -10.10
N LEU A 116 15.88 23.90 -8.92
CA LEU A 116 15.09 23.69 -7.71
C LEU A 116 14.35 24.98 -7.30
N GLN A 117 15.03 26.11 -7.36
CA GLN A 117 14.47 27.42 -7.02
C GLN A 117 13.34 27.83 -7.98
N ASN A 118 13.54 27.59 -9.30
CA ASN A 118 12.51 27.80 -10.30
C ASN A 118 11.31 26.88 -10.08
N TRP A 119 11.52 25.58 -9.87
CA TRP A 119 10.44 24.64 -9.58
C TRP A 119 9.68 25.02 -8.30
N MET A 120 10.38 25.40 -7.23
CA MET A 120 9.74 25.82 -6.00
C MET A 120 8.90 27.10 -6.20
N SER A 121 9.41 28.08 -6.92
CA SER A 121 8.72 29.37 -7.12
C SER A 121 7.60 29.31 -8.15
N THR A 122 7.75 28.55 -9.22
CA THR A 122 6.74 28.48 -10.30
C THR A 122 5.68 27.42 -10.09
N ASP A 123 6.02 26.28 -9.47
CA ASP A 123 5.10 25.17 -9.34
C ASP A 123 4.68 24.89 -7.90
N LEU A 124 5.63 24.71 -6.99
CA LEU A 124 5.33 24.21 -5.63
C LEU A 124 4.61 25.27 -4.78
N VAL A 125 5.20 26.47 -4.66
CA VAL A 125 4.66 27.53 -3.79
C VAL A 125 3.29 28.03 -4.27
N PRO A 126 3.07 28.30 -5.57
CA PRO A 126 1.73 28.69 -6.06
C PRO A 126 0.69 27.60 -5.86
N GLN A 127 1.04 26.31 -6.04
CA GLN A 127 0.11 25.23 -5.78
C GLN A 127 -0.25 25.13 -4.29
N LEU A 128 0.70 25.28 -3.38
CA LEU A 128 0.44 25.29 -1.95
C LEU A 128 -0.41 26.49 -1.53
N GLN A 129 -0.12 27.67 -2.06
CA GLN A 129 -0.92 28.87 -1.84
C GLN A 129 -2.35 28.70 -2.39
N ASN A 130 -2.49 28.13 -3.58
CA ASN A 130 -3.80 27.81 -4.15
C ASN A 130 -4.57 26.78 -3.30
N ILE A 131 -3.90 25.77 -2.77
CA ILE A 131 -4.53 24.80 -1.86
C ILE A 131 -4.93 25.51 -0.54
N ALA A 132 -4.04 26.30 0.03
CA ALA A 132 -4.30 27.04 1.27
C ALA A 132 -5.44 28.08 1.10
N THR A 133 -5.43 28.87 0.02
CA THR A 133 -6.49 29.83 -0.29
C THR A 133 -7.80 29.15 -0.67
N ASN A 134 -7.74 28.02 -1.38
CA ASN A 134 -8.92 27.22 -1.72
C ASN A 134 -9.53 26.54 -0.48
N LEU A 135 -8.73 26.17 0.51
CA LEU A 135 -9.24 25.69 1.81
C LEU A 135 -9.89 26.82 2.62
N LEU A 136 -9.40 28.05 2.49
CA LEU A 136 -9.92 29.22 3.22
C LEU A 136 -11.08 29.92 2.50
N SER A 137 -11.05 29.99 1.16
CA SER A 137 -12.05 30.71 0.33
C SER A 137 -12.99 29.82 -0.47
N GLY A 138 -12.74 28.53 -0.49
CA GLY A 138 -13.33 27.65 -1.49
C GLY A 138 -14.37 26.68 -0.99
N LEU A 139 -15.41 27.13 -0.30
CA LEU A 139 -16.63 26.32 -0.12
C LEU A 139 -17.12 25.70 -1.44
N TRP A 140 -16.91 26.36 -2.56
CA TRP A 140 -17.36 25.88 -3.88
C TRP A 140 -16.47 24.80 -4.51
N ASN A 141 -15.15 24.95 -4.43
CA ASN A 141 -14.21 23.93 -4.95
C ASN A 141 -14.16 22.69 -4.03
N VAL A 142 -14.21 22.92 -2.72
CA VAL A 142 -14.43 21.86 -1.72
C VAL A 142 -15.75 21.14 -2.00
N PHE A 143 -16.81 21.84 -2.39
CA PHE A 143 -18.10 21.25 -2.73
C PHE A 143 -18.01 20.36 -3.99
N MET A 144 -17.21 20.71 -5.00
CA MET A 144 -17.02 19.86 -6.19
C MET A 144 -16.26 18.58 -5.88
N VAL A 145 -15.17 18.66 -5.09
CA VAL A 145 -14.43 17.49 -4.64
C VAL A 145 -15.28 16.65 -3.66
N LEU A 146 -15.96 17.32 -2.72
CA LEU A 146 -16.90 16.67 -1.81
C LEU A 146 -18.04 15.96 -2.55
N LYS A 147 -18.56 16.52 -3.62
CA LYS A 147 -19.59 15.87 -4.45
C LYS A 147 -19.12 14.50 -4.94
N ASP A 148 -17.95 14.40 -5.52
CA ASP A 148 -17.43 13.12 -6.04
C ASP A 148 -17.08 12.13 -4.92
N VAL A 149 -16.57 12.64 -3.81
CA VAL A 149 -16.32 11.84 -2.59
C VAL A 149 -17.64 11.38 -1.95
N ILE A 150 -18.66 12.26 -1.86
CA ILE A 150 -19.97 11.92 -1.31
C ILE A 150 -20.66 10.89 -2.21
N ILE A 151 -20.64 11.07 -3.53
CA ILE A 151 -21.18 10.08 -4.46
C ILE A 151 -20.45 8.76 -4.32
N GLY A 152 -19.12 8.79 -4.24
CA GLY A 152 -18.29 7.61 -3.99
C GLY A 152 -18.64 6.93 -2.64
N LEU A 153 -18.84 7.70 -1.58
CA LEU A 153 -19.27 7.19 -0.27
C LEU A 153 -20.68 6.59 -0.31
N ILE A 154 -21.63 7.23 -0.98
CA ILE A 154 -22.97 6.67 -1.17
C ILE A 154 -22.89 5.34 -1.90
N ILE A 155 -22.10 5.25 -2.96
CA ILE A 155 -21.88 4.02 -3.71
C ILE A 155 -21.20 2.97 -2.80
N ALA A 156 -20.20 3.36 -2.02
CA ALA A 156 -19.53 2.48 -1.05
C ALA A 156 -20.51 1.91 -0.01
N ILE A 157 -21.40 2.76 0.52
CA ILE A 157 -22.47 2.35 1.46
C ILE A 157 -23.39 1.31 0.79
N TYR A 158 -23.84 1.58 -0.44
CA TYR A 158 -24.67 0.65 -1.19
C TYR A 158 -23.96 -0.68 -1.43
N PHE A 159 -22.70 -0.66 -1.84
CA PHE A 159 -21.91 -1.88 -2.02
C PHE A 159 -21.73 -2.65 -0.72
N LEU A 160 -21.38 -1.98 0.37
CA LEU A 160 -21.19 -2.61 1.67
C LEU A 160 -22.51 -3.24 2.21
N PHE A 161 -23.62 -2.55 1.99
CA PHE A 161 -24.96 -3.03 2.39
C PHE A 161 -25.42 -4.21 1.53
N SER A 162 -25.25 -4.10 0.21
CA SER A 162 -25.77 -5.06 -0.77
C SER A 162 -24.74 -6.13 -1.16
N LYS A 163 -23.57 -6.17 -0.53
CA LYS A 163 -22.44 -7.04 -0.88
C LYS A 163 -22.85 -8.50 -1.04
N GLU A 164 -23.64 -9.04 -0.10
CA GLU A 164 -24.06 -10.44 -0.13
C GLU A 164 -25.01 -10.73 -1.29
N LYS A 165 -25.96 -9.82 -1.55
CA LYS A 165 -26.85 -9.92 -2.70
C LYS A 165 -26.07 -9.87 -4.01
N PHE A 166 -25.14 -8.92 -4.12
CA PHE A 166 -24.32 -8.75 -5.32
C PHE A 166 -23.44 -9.98 -5.56
N CYS A 167 -22.76 -10.47 -4.54
CA CYS A 167 -21.97 -11.71 -4.62
C CYS A 167 -22.85 -12.92 -4.98
N ALA A 168 -24.07 -13.02 -4.43
CA ALA A 168 -25.01 -14.10 -4.78
C ALA A 168 -25.48 -13.99 -6.23
N GLN A 169 -25.75 -12.80 -6.73
CA GLN A 169 -26.11 -12.57 -8.15
C GLN A 169 -24.96 -12.95 -9.09
N CYS A 170 -23.71 -12.55 -8.76
CA CYS A 170 -22.53 -12.94 -9.56
C CYS A 170 -22.32 -14.46 -9.56
N LYS A 171 -22.49 -15.13 -8.40
CA LYS A 171 -22.45 -16.60 -8.32
C LYS A 171 -23.55 -17.24 -9.17
N LYS A 172 -24.79 -16.74 -9.09
CA LYS A 172 -25.92 -17.21 -9.90
C LYS A 172 -25.62 -17.09 -11.40
N ALA A 173 -25.07 -15.95 -11.83
CA ALA A 173 -24.66 -15.74 -13.21
C ALA A 173 -23.55 -16.70 -13.63
N ALA A 174 -22.53 -16.91 -12.79
CA ALA A 174 -21.45 -17.85 -13.04
C ALA A 174 -21.96 -19.29 -13.25
N TYR A 175 -22.90 -19.76 -12.41
CA TYR A 175 -23.53 -21.06 -12.57
C TYR A 175 -24.47 -21.17 -13.76
N ALA A 176 -25.05 -20.05 -14.20
CA ALA A 176 -25.90 -20.04 -15.41
C ALA A 176 -25.09 -20.12 -16.71
N ILE A 177 -23.88 -19.53 -16.73
CA ILE A 177 -23.06 -19.43 -17.94
C ILE A 177 -22.05 -20.59 -18.04
N LEU A 178 -21.51 -21.05 -16.90
CA LEU A 178 -20.42 -22.03 -16.86
C LEU A 178 -20.89 -23.39 -16.30
N PRO A 179 -20.32 -24.53 -16.79
CA PRO A 179 -20.50 -25.82 -16.14
C PRO A 179 -20.09 -25.76 -14.67
N ARG A 180 -20.81 -26.46 -13.80
CA ARG A 180 -20.66 -26.42 -12.33
C ARG A 180 -19.21 -26.47 -11.88
N ARG A 181 -18.41 -27.40 -12.41
CA ARG A 181 -16.99 -27.58 -12.07
C ARG A 181 -16.13 -26.32 -12.37
N ARG A 182 -16.42 -25.60 -13.47
CA ARG A 182 -15.74 -24.35 -13.84
C ARG A 182 -16.24 -23.17 -13.00
N ALA A 183 -17.52 -23.12 -12.72
CA ALA A 183 -18.14 -22.10 -11.87
C ALA A 183 -17.58 -22.16 -10.43
N ASP A 184 -17.48 -23.36 -9.83
CA ASP A 184 -16.90 -23.55 -8.50
C ASP A 184 -15.43 -23.09 -8.46
N GLY A 185 -14.65 -23.45 -9.49
CA GLY A 185 -13.26 -22.98 -9.62
C GLY A 185 -13.14 -21.46 -9.71
N LEU A 186 -14.00 -20.82 -10.51
CA LEU A 186 -14.02 -19.37 -10.66
C LEU A 186 -14.38 -18.67 -9.32
N ILE A 187 -15.40 -19.15 -8.63
CA ILE A 187 -15.85 -18.60 -7.35
C ILE A 187 -14.75 -18.73 -6.29
N ARG A 188 -14.10 -19.89 -6.21
CA ARG A 188 -12.97 -20.11 -5.31
C ARG A 188 -11.82 -19.15 -5.60
N ASN A 189 -11.37 -19.08 -6.85
CA ASN A 189 -10.30 -18.19 -7.26
C ASN A 189 -10.62 -16.71 -6.97
N THR A 190 -11.85 -16.26 -7.24
CA THR A 190 -12.28 -14.88 -6.95
C THR A 190 -12.27 -14.60 -5.44
N ARG A 191 -12.68 -15.57 -4.61
CA ARG A 191 -12.63 -15.44 -3.15
C ARG A 191 -11.19 -15.33 -2.64
N GLU A 192 -10.30 -16.19 -3.12
CA GLU A 192 -8.86 -16.14 -2.80
C GLU A 192 -8.26 -14.80 -3.21
N THR A 193 -8.51 -14.35 -4.44
CA THR A 193 -8.07 -13.04 -4.93
C THR A 193 -8.52 -11.91 -4.02
N SER A 194 -9.81 -11.87 -3.67
CA SER A 194 -10.35 -10.85 -2.77
C SER A 194 -9.70 -10.88 -1.39
N THR A 195 -9.31 -12.05 -0.90
CA THR A 195 -8.63 -12.19 0.40
C THR A 195 -7.19 -11.70 0.31
N VAL A 196 -6.43 -12.12 -0.70
CA VAL A 196 -5.03 -11.70 -0.91
C VAL A 196 -4.94 -10.19 -1.12
N PHE A 197 -5.77 -9.64 -2.01
CA PHE A 197 -5.82 -8.18 -2.21
C PHE A 197 -6.19 -7.42 -0.94
N GLY A 198 -7.21 -7.90 -0.22
CA GLY A 198 -7.69 -7.25 1.00
C GLY A 198 -6.65 -7.23 2.10
N SER A 199 -6.01 -8.36 2.36
CA SER A 199 -4.96 -8.44 3.38
C SER A 199 -3.73 -7.63 2.98
N PHE A 200 -3.32 -7.68 1.70
CA PHE A 200 -2.18 -6.92 1.22
C PHE A 200 -2.39 -5.39 1.32
N ILE A 201 -3.46 -4.88 0.71
CA ILE A 201 -3.73 -3.42 0.72
C ILE A 201 -3.92 -2.91 2.15
N THR A 202 -4.69 -3.64 2.97
CA THR A 202 -4.90 -3.23 4.37
C THR A 202 -3.60 -3.31 5.17
N GLY A 203 -2.81 -4.36 4.97
CA GLY A 203 -1.52 -4.53 5.61
C GLY A 203 -0.57 -3.39 5.23
N GLN A 204 -0.43 -3.09 3.93
CA GLN A 204 0.45 -2.04 3.44
C GLN A 204 0.07 -0.64 3.96
N LEU A 205 -1.24 -0.34 4.07
CA LEU A 205 -1.69 0.93 4.64
C LEU A 205 -1.39 1.03 6.15
N ILE A 206 -1.56 -0.07 6.89
CA ILE A 206 -1.23 -0.11 8.32
C ILE A 206 0.28 0.02 8.53
N ASP A 207 1.06 -0.67 7.73
CA ASP A 207 2.52 -0.62 7.73
C ASP A 207 3.03 0.80 7.50
N ALA A 208 2.60 1.43 6.41
CA ALA A 208 2.92 2.81 6.07
C ALA A 208 2.56 3.81 7.19
N LEU A 209 1.42 3.61 7.84
CA LEU A 209 1.01 4.44 8.97
C LEU A 209 1.94 4.26 10.18
N ILE A 210 2.29 3.02 10.52
CA ILE A 210 3.19 2.71 11.63
C ILE A 210 4.58 3.30 11.38
N VAL A 211 5.13 3.08 10.18
CA VAL A 211 6.44 3.64 9.77
C VAL A 211 6.42 5.17 9.83
N GLY A 212 5.35 5.80 9.35
CA GLY A 212 5.19 7.25 9.43
C GLY A 212 5.17 7.78 10.88
N ILE A 213 4.44 7.11 11.77
CA ILE A 213 4.39 7.47 13.20
C ILE A 213 5.76 7.28 13.85
N LEU A 214 6.43 6.16 13.61
CA LEU A 214 7.76 5.89 14.15
C LEU A 214 8.80 6.88 13.61
N CYS A 215 8.71 7.24 12.33
CA CYS A 215 9.53 8.26 11.71
C CYS A 215 9.33 9.62 12.40
N PHE A 216 8.08 10.04 12.62
CA PHE A 216 7.77 11.28 13.32
C PHE A 216 8.31 11.33 14.74
N ILE A 217 8.09 10.26 15.50
CA ILE A 217 8.56 10.15 16.89
C ILE A 217 10.10 10.17 16.92
N GLY A 218 10.76 9.36 16.09
CA GLY A 218 12.22 9.27 16.06
C GLY A 218 12.88 10.58 15.66
N MET A 219 12.38 11.23 14.61
CA MET A 219 12.87 12.54 14.18
C MET A 219 12.65 13.63 15.24
N SER A 220 11.53 13.57 15.95
CA SER A 220 11.22 14.52 17.03
C SER A 220 12.16 14.33 18.24
N ILE A 221 12.47 13.08 18.62
CA ILE A 221 13.41 12.76 19.69
C ILE A 221 14.83 13.21 19.31
N LEU A 222 15.24 12.97 18.07
CA LEU A 222 16.56 13.35 17.56
C LEU A 222 16.65 14.84 17.20
N GLN A 223 15.58 15.61 17.38
CA GLN A 223 15.49 17.03 17.06
C GLN A 223 15.93 17.35 15.61
N LEU A 224 15.59 16.47 14.67
CA LEU A 224 15.88 16.64 13.26
C LEU A 224 14.91 17.68 12.64
N PRO A 225 15.30 18.37 11.56
CA PRO A 225 14.45 19.38 10.95
C PRO A 225 13.24 18.77 10.25
N TYR A 226 12.13 19.51 10.28
CA TYR A 226 10.89 19.20 9.57
C TYR A 226 10.27 17.82 9.86
N PRO A 227 10.15 17.36 11.12
CA PRO A 227 9.64 16.02 11.42
C PRO A 227 8.27 15.69 10.81
N PRO A 228 7.25 16.58 10.88
CA PRO A 228 5.93 16.29 10.31
C PRO A 228 5.96 16.12 8.79
N MET A 229 6.73 16.97 8.10
CA MET A 229 6.82 16.92 6.64
C MET A 229 7.49 15.64 6.17
N ILE A 230 8.65 15.33 6.73
CA ILE A 230 9.45 14.17 6.32
C ILE A 230 8.73 12.88 6.68
N SER A 231 8.14 12.79 7.87
CA SER A 231 7.40 11.58 8.27
C SER A 231 6.18 11.31 7.38
N VAL A 232 5.50 12.35 6.91
CA VAL A 232 4.39 12.21 5.93
C VAL A 232 4.92 11.76 4.57
N ILE A 233 6.03 12.33 4.09
CA ILE A 233 6.67 11.89 2.84
C ILE A 233 7.04 10.41 2.95
N VAL A 234 7.71 10.01 4.02
CA VAL A 234 8.10 8.62 4.27
C VAL A 234 6.87 7.71 4.36
N ALA A 235 5.81 8.11 5.08
CA ALA A 235 4.58 7.32 5.19
C ALA A 235 3.89 7.13 3.84
N ILE A 236 3.72 8.19 3.05
CA ILE A 236 3.06 8.11 1.74
C ILE A 236 3.85 7.23 0.77
N THR A 237 5.16 7.42 0.74
CA THR A 237 6.02 6.63 -0.15
C THR A 237 6.11 5.18 0.28
N ASN A 238 6.08 4.89 1.59
CA ASN A 238 6.11 3.51 2.12
C ASN A 238 4.90 2.66 1.69
N VAL A 239 3.84 3.27 1.16
CA VAL A 239 2.73 2.53 0.53
C VAL A 239 3.20 1.74 -0.69
N ILE A 240 4.31 2.14 -1.35
CA ILE A 240 4.93 1.41 -2.45
C ILE A 240 5.90 0.38 -1.86
N PRO A 241 5.65 -0.93 -1.97
CA PRO A 241 6.55 -1.93 -1.43
C PRO A 241 7.96 -1.82 -2.04
N PHE A 242 8.99 -2.11 -1.29
CA PHE A 242 10.40 -2.09 -1.68
C PHE A 242 10.96 -0.71 -2.06
N PHE A 243 10.30 0.03 -2.94
CA PHE A 243 10.80 1.32 -3.43
C PHE A 243 10.39 2.50 -2.54
N GLY A 244 9.29 2.35 -1.80
CA GLY A 244 8.77 3.41 -0.95
C GLY A 244 9.79 4.01 0.02
N PRO A 245 10.51 3.17 0.79
CA PRO A 245 11.55 3.63 1.70
C PRO A 245 12.61 4.52 1.03
N TYR A 246 13.08 4.15 -0.15
CA TYR A 246 14.11 4.91 -0.88
C TYR A 246 13.56 6.19 -1.48
N ILE A 247 12.36 6.13 -2.05
CA ILE A 247 11.68 7.30 -2.65
C ILE A 247 11.40 8.37 -1.58
N GLY A 248 11.11 7.97 -0.35
CA GLY A 248 10.90 8.90 0.76
C GLY A 248 12.20 9.36 1.41
N ALA A 249 13.13 8.45 1.67
CA ALA A 249 14.35 8.75 2.41
C ALA A 249 15.34 9.62 1.63
N ILE A 250 15.52 9.38 0.32
CA ILE A 250 16.51 10.10 -0.48
C ILE A 250 16.19 11.60 -0.57
N PRO A 251 14.99 12.04 -0.99
CA PRO A 251 14.66 13.45 -1.00
C PRO A 251 14.70 14.09 0.38
N SER A 252 14.28 13.34 1.41
CA SER A 252 14.29 13.81 2.79
C SER A 252 15.72 14.01 3.31
N ALA A 253 16.64 13.10 2.99
CA ALA A 253 18.06 13.23 3.34
C ALA A 253 18.70 14.45 2.65
N ILE A 254 18.39 14.68 1.38
CA ILE A 254 18.87 15.87 0.63
C ILE A 254 18.32 17.16 1.26
N LEU A 255 17.04 17.18 1.62
CA LEU A 255 16.41 18.30 2.31
C LEU A 255 17.14 18.65 3.62
N ILE A 256 17.40 17.64 4.44
CA ILE A 256 18.09 17.83 5.73
C ILE A 256 19.56 18.21 5.51
N LEU A 257 20.21 17.65 4.48
CA LEU A 257 21.60 17.96 4.12
C LEU A 257 21.79 19.45 3.81
N LEU A 258 20.82 20.06 3.11
CA LEU A 258 20.85 21.49 2.83
C LEU A 258 20.71 22.34 4.10
N VAL A 259 19.92 21.88 5.06
CA VAL A 259 19.72 22.59 6.34
C VAL A 259 20.93 22.44 7.25
N ASN A 260 21.38 21.20 7.47
CA ASN A 260 22.53 20.89 8.32
C ASN A 260 23.11 19.52 7.93
N PRO A 261 24.38 19.48 7.40
CA PRO A 261 25.01 18.25 6.96
C PRO A 261 25.17 17.18 8.06
N LEU A 262 25.47 17.58 9.30
CA LEU A 262 25.62 16.64 10.40
C LEU A 262 24.29 15.98 10.76
N GLN A 263 23.21 16.75 10.76
CA GLN A 263 21.85 16.22 11.00
C GLN A 263 21.39 15.28 9.87
N ALA A 264 21.85 15.49 8.64
CA ALA A 264 21.59 14.56 7.55
C ALA A 264 22.23 13.19 7.79
N VAL A 265 23.45 13.15 8.35
CA VAL A 265 24.08 11.87 8.73
C VAL A 265 23.27 11.17 9.81
N TYR A 266 22.81 11.87 10.84
CA TYR A 266 21.94 11.27 11.86
C TYR A 266 20.62 10.77 11.27
N PHE A 267 20.00 11.52 10.35
CA PHE A 267 18.80 11.08 9.66
C PHE A 267 19.02 9.81 8.83
N VAL A 268 20.12 9.74 8.07
CA VAL A 268 20.45 8.56 7.26
C VAL A 268 20.64 7.33 8.12
N ILE A 269 21.38 7.44 9.23
CA ILE A 269 21.54 6.33 10.18
C ILE A 269 20.18 5.93 10.77
N PHE A 270 19.39 6.90 11.23
CA PHE A 270 18.07 6.66 11.79
C PHE A 270 17.13 5.98 10.80
N ILE A 271 17.03 6.49 9.54
CA ILE A 271 16.12 5.94 8.56
C ILE A 271 16.52 4.52 8.14
N ILE A 272 17.82 4.21 8.06
CA ILE A 272 18.32 2.86 7.79
C ILE A 272 17.88 1.91 8.92
N ILE A 273 18.05 2.31 10.18
CA ILE A 273 17.60 1.50 11.33
C ILE A 273 16.09 1.29 11.29
N LEU A 274 15.33 2.36 11.04
CA LEU A 274 13.87 2.29 10.93
C LEU A 274 13.45 1.32 9.81
N GLN A 275 14.09 1.37 8.65
CA GLN A 275 13.80 0.48 7.53
C GLN A 275 14.20 -0.97 7.80
N GLN A 276 15.25 -1.21 8.58
CA GLN A 276 15.61 -2.56 9.02
C GLN A 276 14.56 -3.13 9.99
N ILE A 277 14.05 -2.30 10.89
CA ILE A 277 12.96 -2.70 11.80
C ILE A 277 11.68 -2.96 10.99
N ASP A 278 11.38 -2.12 10.02
CA ASP A 278 10.22 -2.29 9.16
C ASP A 278 10.31 -3.59 8.36
N GLY A 279 11.36 -3.77 7.58
CA GLY A 279 11.52 -4.92 6.70
C GLY A 279 11.64 -6.27 7.40
N ASN A 280 12.21 -6.32 8.62
CA ASN A 280 12.46 -7.58 9.33
C ASN A 280 11.43 -7.88 10.43
N ILE A 281 10.73 -6.86 10.96
CA ILE A 281 9.84 -7.05 12.11
C ILE A 281 8.40 -6.61 11.80
N ILE A 282 8.20 -5.38 11.30
CA ILE A 282 6.86 -4.79 11.15
C ILE A 282 6.15 -5.40 9.96
N CYS A 283 6.75 -5.29 8.79
CA CYS A 283 6.20 -5.77 7.53
C CYS A 283 5.86 -7.28 7.56
N PRO A 284 6.74 -8.20 8.02
CA PRO A 284 6.39 -9.62 8.12
C PRO A 284 5.26 -9.91 9.11
N ARG A 285 5.16 -9.16 10.21
CA ARG A 285 4.07 -9.34 11.19
C ARG A 285 2.72 -8.85 10.68
N ILE A 286 2.71 -7.84 9.81
CA ILE A 286 1.49 -7.24 9.27
C ILE A 286 1.02 -7.98 8.02
N LEU A 287 1.91 -8.20 7.08
CA LEU A 287 1.60 -8.82 5.79
C LEU A 287 1.64 -10.35 5.85
N GLY A 288 2.42 -10.93 6.76
CA GLY A 288 2.61 -12.37 6.88
C GLY A 288 3.20 -12.97 5.59
N GLU A 289 3.10 -14.28 5.45
CA GLU A 289 3.52 -15.02 4.23
C GLU A 289 2.49 -14.92 3.09
N THR A 290 1.64 -13.91 3.12
CA THR A 290 0.41 -13.85 2.30
C THR A 290 0.68 -13.81 0.79
N ILE A 291 1.88 -13.43 0.35
CA ILE A 291 2.16 -13.18 -1.07
C ILE A 291 2.84 -14.37 -1.75
N GLY A 292 3.67 -15.14 -1.03
CA GLY A 292 4.37 -16.31 -1.57
C GLY A 292 5.25 -16.05 -2.81
N LEU A 293 5.61 -14.78 -3.06
CA LEU A 293 6.48 -14.35 -4.16
C LEU A 293 7.91 -14.12 -3.66
N ASN A 294 8.88 -14.54 -4.47
CA ASN A 294 10.28 -14.15 -4.28
C ASN A 294 10.45 -12.64 -4.57
N GLY A 295 11.41 -11.99 -3.92
CA GLY A 295 11.73 -10.56 -4.09
C GLY A 295 11.86 -10.11 -5.54
N PHE A 296 12.47 -10.93 -6.41
CA PHE A 296 12.54 -10.67 -7.84
C PHE A 296 11.17 -10.42 -8.48
N TRP A 297 10.19 -11.28 -8.19
CA TRP A 297 8.84 -11.17 -8.75
C TRP A 297 8.06 -9.98 -8.21
N ILE A 298 8.38 -9.56 -6.99
CA ILE A 298 7.78 -8.34 -6.40
C ILE A 298 8.30 -7.11 -7.14
N ILE A 299 9.62 -7.00 -7.34
CA ILE A 299 10.23 -5.89 -8.10
C ILE A 299 9.71 -5.88 -9.54
N PHE A 300 9.65 -7.04 -10.20
CA PHE A 300 9.10 -7.18 -11.54
C PHE A 300 7.66 -6.68 -11.63
N ALA A 301 6.82 -7.08 -10.68
CA ALA A 301 5.44 -6.64 -10.62
C ALA A 301 5.32 -5.11 -10.47
N ILE A 302 6.10 -4.50 -9.57
CA ILE A 302 6.08 -3.06 -9.35
C ILE A 302 6.51 -2.31 -10.62
N VAL A 303 7.59 -2.74 -11.27
CA VAL A 303 8.10 -2.09 -12.49
C VAL A 303 7.10 -2.20 -13.64
N VAL A 304 6.60 -3.39 -13.91
CA VAL A 304 5.66 -3.63 -15.04
C VAL A 304 4.33 -2.92 -14.79
N PHE A 305 3.71 -3.11 -13.64
CA PHE A 305 2.41 -2.48 -13.36
C PHE A 305 2.56 -0.98 -13.10
N GLY A 306 3.71 -0.52 -12.60
CA GLY A 306 4.04 0.88 -12.46
C GLY A 306 4.15 1.58 -13.82
N ALA A 307 4.77 0.94 -14.81
CA ALA A 307 4.85 1.46 -16.18
C ALA A 307 3.47 1.51 -16.86
N LEU A 308 2.59 0.55 -16.59
CA LEU A 308 1.25 0.47 -17.21
C LEU A 308 0.22 1.41 -16.56
N PHE A 309 0.24 1.53 -15.24
CA PHE A 309 -0.83 2.19 -14.46
C PHE A 309 -0.29 3.25 -13.48
N GLY A 310 0.97 3.64 -13.59
CA GLY A 310 1.60 4.65 -12.74
C GLY A 310 1.62 4.25 -11.26
N PHE A 311 1.47 5.24 -10.38
CA PHE A 311 1.51 5.05 -8.92
C PHE A 311 0.51 3.99 -8.41
N VAL A 312 -0.71 3.99 -8.93
CA VAL A 312 -1.73 2.99 -8.56
C VAL A 312 -1.27 1.59 -8.97
N GLY A 313 -0.63 1.46 -10.16
CA GLY A 313 -0.06 0.21 -10.63
C GLY A 313 1.04 -0.34 -9.72
N MET A 314 1.89 0.51 -9.15
CA MET A 314 2.92 0.08 -8.21
C MET A 314 2.32 -0.56 -6.94
N ILE A 315 1.19 -0.06 -6.48
CA ILE A 315 0.52 -0.58 -5.27
C ILE A 315 -0.23 -1.87 -5.57
N ILE A 316 -1.07 -1.88 -6.61
CA ILE A 316 -1.93 -3.04 -6.92
C ILE A 316 -1.19 -4.13 -7.72
N GLY A 317 -0.05 -3.81 -8.29
CA GLY A 317 0.74 -4.72 -9.15
C GLY A 317 1.19 -5.97 -8.41
N VAL A 318 1.69 -5.82 -7.19
CA VAL A 318 2.18 -6.93 -6.37
C VAL A 318 1.10 -7.99 -6.13
N PRO A 319 -0.08 -7.66 -5.55
CA PRO A 319 -1.13 -8.65 -5.35
C PRO A 319 -1.71 -9.18 -6.67
N THR A 320 -1.77 -8.35 -7.73
CA THR A 320 -2.22 -8.79 -9.05
C THR A 320 -1.28 -9.85 -9.61
N PHE A 321 0.02 -9.58 -9.59
CA PHE A 321 1.02 -10.52 -10.09
C PHE A 321 1.07 -11.79 -9.24
N ALA A 322 0.97 -11.69 -7.92
CA ALA A 322 0.92 -12.85 -7.02
C ALA A 322 -0.23 -13.80 -7.39
N MET A 323 -1.40 -13.25 -7.71
CA MET A 323 -2.54 -14.05 -8.14
C MET A 323 -2.32 -14.68 -9.51
N LEU A 324 -1.82 -13.93 -10.48
CA LEU A 324 -1.50 -14.44 -11.82
C LEU A 324 -0.47 -15.57 -11.73
N TYR A 325 0.59 -15.36 -10.95
CA TYR A 325 1.64 -16.35 -10.71
C TYR A 325 1.09 -17.63 -10.06
N THR A 326 0.26 -17.49 -9.03
CA THR A 326 -0.38 -18.62 -8.35
C THR A 326 -1.32 -19.39 -9.30
N TRP A 327 -2.10 -18.69 -10.11
CA TRP A 327 -2.96 -19.34 -11.09
C TRP A 327 -2.16 -20.07 -12.18
N LEU A 328 -1.10 -19.44 -12.67
CA LEU A 328 -0.19 -20.05 -13.65
C LEU A 328 0.49 -21.30 -13.08
N LYS A 329 1.03 -21.20 -11.86
CA LYS A 329 1.63 -22.35 -11.16
C LYS A 329 0.64 -23.51 -11.04
N ARG A 330 -0.57 -23.26 -10.53
CA ARG A 330 -1.62 -24.28 -10.42
C ARG A 330 -2.04 -24.86 -11.77
N TRP A 331 -2.06 -24.04 -12.82
CA TRP A 331 -2.38 -24.53 -14.17
C TRP A 331 -1.27 -25.43 -14.71
N ILE A 332 0.00 -25.04 -14.53
CA ILE A 332 1.17 -25.84 -14.92
C ILE A 332 1.14 -27.19 -14.17
N SER A 333 1.04 -27.17 -12.84
CA SER A 333 0.99 -28.39 -12.02
C SER A 333 -0.11 -29.35 -12.46
N ARG A 334 -1.31 -28.83 -12.75
CA ARG A 334 -2.42 -29.66 -13.27
C ARG A 334 -2.11 -30.26 -14.65
N ARG A 335 -1.40 -29.53 -15.50
CA ARG A 335 -1.00 -30.02 -16.84
C ARG A 335 0.09 -31.09 -16.76
N LEU A 336 1.10 -30.86 -15.91
CA LEU A 336 2.15 -31.82 -15.64
C LEU A 336 1.58 -33.12 -15.05
N GLY A 337 0.65 -32.99 -14.08
CA GLY A 337 -0.02 -34.15 -13.52
C GLY A 337 -0.78 -35.01 -14.52
N LYS A 338 -1.42 -34.40 -15.53
CA LYS A 338 -2.08 -35.14 -16.61
C LYS A 338 -1.10 -35.87 -17.55
N ARG A 339 0.17 -35.48 -17.53
CA ARG A 339 1.23 -36.04 -18.34
C ARG A 339 2.17 -36.97 -17.55
N ASN A 340 1.84 -37.26 -16.29
CA ASN A 340 2.68 -38.00 -15.34
C ASN A 340 4.11 -37.43 -15.22
N MET A 341 4.25 -36.10 -15.31
CA MET A 341 5.53 -35.40 -15.19
C MET A 341 5.69 -34.84 -13.79
N PRO A 342 6.92 -34.78 -13.25
CA PRO A 342 7.19 -34.26 -11.93
C PRO A 342 6.80 -32.75 -11.81
N ASP A 343 6.34 -32.34 -10.65
CA ASP A 343 5.98 -30.93 -10.36
C ASP A 343 7.15 -30.14 -9.79
N ASP A 344 8.21 -30.85 -9.35
CA ASP A 344 9.41 -30.21 -8.81
C ASP A 344 10.22 -29.54 -9.92
N THR A 345 10.52 -28.25 -9.70
CA THR A 345 11.32 -27.43 -10.63
C THR A 345 12.74 -27.99 -10.81
N LEU A 346 13.31 -28.62 -9.77
CA LEU A 346 14.66 -29.20 -9.83
C LEU A 346 14.75 -30.38 -10.82
N ALA A 347 13.65 -31.10 -11.07
CA ALA A 347 13.60 -32.15 -12.04
C ALA A 347 13.84 -31.66 -13.49
N TYR A 348 13.71 -30.35 -13.74
CA TYR A 348 13.91 -29.71 -15.04
C TYR A 348 15.21 -28.91 -15.12
N SER A 349 16.04 -28.92 -14.09
CA SER A 349 17.30 -28.14 -14.04
C SER A 349 18.41 -28.78 -14.88
N VAL A 350 18.28 -30.07 -15.22
CA VAL A 350 19.27 -30.80 -16.03
C VAL A 350 18.90 -30.67 -17.50
N PRO A 351 19.79 -30.15 -18.38
CA PRO A 351 19.48 -29.99 -19.79
C PRO A 351 19.15 -31.33 -20.48
N GLY A 352 17.99 -31.40 -21.14
CA GLY A 352 17.59 -32.49 -22.02
C GLY A 352 17.03 -33.77 -21.36
N VAL A 353 16.91 -33.78 -20.02
CA VAL A 353 16.38 -34.96 -19.30
C VAL A 353 15.32 -34.55 -18.30
N TYR A 354 14.09 -34.97 -18.49
CA TYR A 354 13.11 -35.03 -17.41
C TYR A 354 12.94 -36.51 -17.01
N ARG A 355 12.92 -36.75 -15.70
CA ARG A 355 12.67 -38.09 -15.14
C ARG A 355 11.16 -38.27 -14.99
N GLU A 356 10.63 -39.41 -15.48
CA GLU A 356 9.26 -39.78 -15.13
C GLU A 356 9.13 -39.98 -13.61
N MET A 357 7.97 -39.58 -13.07
CA MET A 357 7.68 -39.76 -11.65
C MET A 357 7.67 -41.26 -11.30
N THR A 358 8.32 -41.58 -10.20
CA THR A 358 8.19 -42.92 -9.58
C THR A 358 6.79 -43.13 -9.03
N ASP A 359 6.40 -44.39 -8.81
CA ASP A 359 5.07 -44.69 -8.26
C ASP A 359 4.90 -44.17 -6.83
N GLU A 360 5.99 -44.06 -6.04
CA GLU A 360 5.99 -43.38 -4.74
C GLU A 360 5.72 -41.88 -4.87
N GLU A 361 6.37 -41.20 -5.82
CA GLU A 361 6.14 -39.76 -6.08
C GLU A 361 4.72 -39.49 -6.57
N LYS A 362 4.10 -40.40 -7.29
CA LYS A 362 2.68 -40.34 -7.70
C LYS A 362 1.75 -40.46 -6.50
N ALA A 363 2.02 -41.43 -5.61
CA ALA A 363 1.25 -41.66 -4.41
C ALA A 363 1.34 -40.47 -3.42
N ASP A 364 2.54 -39.95 -3.20
CA ASP A 364 2.78 -38.79 -2.35
C ASP A 364 2.08 -37.52 -2.89
N ARG A 365 2.03 -37.37 -4.18
CA ARG A 365 1.31 -36.30 -4.85
C ARG A 365 -0.22 -36.42 -4.71
N GLU A 366 -0.75 -37.60 -4.84
CA GLU A 366 -2.19 -37.86 -4.63
C GLU A 366 -2.58 -37.62 -3.18
N ALA A 367 -1.72 -37.98 -2.23
CA ALA A 367 -1.92 -37.71 -0.81
C ALA A 367 -1.95 -36.19 -0.53
N ARG A 368 -0.97 -35.43 -1.03
CA ARG A 368 -0.95 -33.96 -0.88
C ARG A 368 -2.13 -33.26 -1.55
N GLN A 369 -2.58 -33.76 -2.70
CA GLN A 369 -3.78 -33.19 -3.34
C GLN A 369 -5.06 -33.42 -2.52
N LYS A 370 -5.15 -34.56 -1.86
CA LYS A 370 -6.28 -34.85 -0.93
C LYS A 370 -6.22 -33.97 0.31
N GLU A 371 -5.04 -33.81 0.91
CA GLU A 371 -4.86 -32.90 2.06
C GLU A 371 -5.20 -31.44 1.69
N GLU A 372 -4.74 -30.95 0.54
CA GLU A 372 -5.09 -29.58 0.07
C GLU A 372 -6.61 -29.44 -0.21
N GLU A 373 -7.28 -30.49 -0.71
CA GLU A 373 -8.73 -30.49 -0.92
C GLU A 373 -9.49 -30.55 0.41
N GLU A 374 -9.01 -31.30 1.38
CA GLU A 374 -9.59 -31.39 2.74
C GLU A 374 -9.38 -30.09 3.52
N GLU A 375 -8.17 -29.51 3.52
CA GLU A 375 -7.92 -28.19 4.11
C GLU A 375 -8.75 -27.07 3.45
N ALA A 376 -8.91 -27.11 2.14
CA ALA A 376 -9.74 -26.17 1.42
C ALA A 376 -11.23 -26.31 1.77
N ALA A 377 -11.68 -27.56 1.99
CA ALA A 377 -13.05 -27.86 2.45
C ALA A 377 -13.27 -27.41 3.91
N GLU A 378 -12.29 -27.67 4.78
CA GLU A 378 -12.36 -27.26 6.19
C GLU A 378 -12.32 -25.74 6.38
N LYS A 379 -11.43 -25.05 5.64
CA LYS A 379 -11.40 -23.58 5.58
C LYS A 379 -12.69 -22.99 4.99
N ALA A 380 -13.34 -23.69 4.08
CA ALA A 380 -14.64 -23.28 3.55
C ALA A 380 -15.78 -23.49 4.56
N ALA A 381 -15.71 -24.52 5.39
CA ALA A 381 -16.68 -24.79 6.45
C ALA A 381 -16.53 -23.85 7.66
N LYS A 382 -15.30 -23.51 8.04
CA LYS A 382 -15.00 -22.55 9.15
C LYS A 382 -15.22 -21.08 8.77
N GLY A 383 -15.41 -20.76 7.50
CA GLY A 383 -15.62 -19.40 6.98
C GLY A 383 -17.09 -19.04 6.71
N THR A 384 -18.03 -19.84 7.14
CA THR A 384 -19.47 -19.55 7.24
C THR A 384 -19.80 -19.18 8.68
#